data_d35524c7ec16d84aca560901f438c473
#
_entry.id   d35524c7ec16d84aca560901f438c473
#
_cell.length_a   1.000
_cell.length_b   1.000
_cell.length_c   1.000
_cell.angle_alpha   90.00
_cell.angle_beta   90.00
_cell.angle_gamma   90.00
#
_symmetry.space_group_name_H-M   'P 1'
#
loop_
_entity.id
_entity.type
_entity.pdbx_description
1 polymer ?
#
loop_
_entity_poly.entity_id
_entity_poly.type
_entity_poly.pdbx_seq_one_letter_code
_entity_poly.pdbx_strand_id
1 'polypeptide(L)' 'MKSVKIHCNKCKREIEQNEFGYPEDHLSVTKTWGYGSPTDGDTHSFDLCIECYTDMIKTFEIPV' A
#
# COMPACT_ATOMS: atom_id res chain seq x y z
N MET A 1 -22.53 7.40 -7.71
CA MET A 1 -21.32 7.51 -6.91
C MET A 1 -20.17 6.82 -7.58
N LYS A 2 -19.05 7.52 -7.70
CA LYS A 2 -17.87 6.90 -8.28
C LYS A 2 -17.19 6.03 -7.24
N SER A 3 -17.05 4.76 -7.54
CA SER A 3 -16.24 3.89 -6.72
C SER A 3 -14.78 4.06 -7.13
N VAL A 4 -13.92 4.32 -6.16
CA VAL A 4 -12.49 4.41 -6.41
C VAL A 4 -11.93 2.99 -6.33
N LYS A 5 -11.29 2.57 -7.42
CA LYS A 5 -10.66 1.27 -7.45
C LYS A 5 -9.24 1.37 -6.92
N ILE A 6 -8.91 0.49 -6.01
CA ILE A 6 -7.57 0.42 -5.42
C ILE A 6 -6.87 -0.79 -6.01
N HIS A 7 -5.64 -0.60 -6.43
CA HIS A 7 -4.83 -1.68 -7.01
C HIS A 7 -3.54 -1.84 -6.21
N CYS A 8 -3.10 -3.06 -6.09
CA CYS A 8 -1.81 -3.34 -5.51
C CYS A 8 -0.70 -2.81 -6.43
N ASN A 9 0.18 -1.99 -5.88
CA ASN A 9 1.25 -1.40 -6.67
C ASN A 9 2.33 -2.40 -7.07
N LYS A 10 2.33 -3.57 -6.45
CA LYS A 10 3.33 -4.59 -6.73
C LYS A 10 2.87 -5.59 -7.78
N CYS A 11 1.65 -6.11 -7.67
CA CYS A 11 1.16 -7.15 -8.56
C CYS A 11 -0.01 -6.71 -9.44
N LYS A 12 -0.46 -5.48 -9.30
CA LYS A 12 -1.59 -4.89 -10.03
C LYS A 12 -2.95 -5.51 -9.73
N ARG A 13 -3.03 -6.39 -8.75
CA ARG A 13 -4.31 -6.99 -8.38
C ARG A 13 -5.26 -5.91 -7.89
N GLU A 14 -6.51 -5.98 -8.33
CA GLU A 14 -7.55 -5.08 -7.83
C GLU A 14 -7.92 -5.49 -6.41
N ILE A 15 -7.94 -4.51 -5.51
CA ILE A 15 -8.37 -4.72 -4.13
C ILE A 15 -9.86 -4.44 -4.10
N GLU A 16 -10.64 -5.50 -3.92
CA GLU A 16 -12.09 -5.41 -3.97
C GLU A 16 -12.66 -4.69 -2.75
N GLN A 17 -13.81 -4.07 -2.96
CA GLN A 17 -14.56 -3.46 -1.88
C GLN A 17 -15.72 -4.36 -1.51
N ASN A 18 -16.08 -4.34 -0.21
CA ASN A 18 -17.23 -5.09 0.24
C ASN A 18 -18.51 -4.36 -0.13
N GLU A 19 -19.66 -4.95 0.24
CA GLU A 19 -20.97 -4.40 -0.10
C GLU A 19 -21.24 -3.04 0.52
N PHE A 20 -20.47 -2.66 1.55
CA PHE A 20 -20.60 -1.37 2.22
C PHE A 20 -19.65 -0.32 1.64
N GLY A 21 -18.90 -0.67 0.61
CA GLY A 21 -17.97 0.25 -0.03
C GLY A 21 -16.60 0.36 0.66
N TYR A 22 -16.32 -0.48 1.63
CA TYR A 22 -15.02 -0.50 2.27
C TYR A 22 -14.10 -1.49 1.56
N PRO A 23 -12.84 -1.12 1.31
CA PRO A 23 -11.92 -2.03 0.66
C PRO A 23 -11.56 -3.20 1.58
N GLU A 24 -11.22 -4.33 0.98
CA GLU A 24 -10.72 -5.46 1.75
C GLU A 24 -9.43 -5.08 2.46
N ASP A 25 -9.07 -5.85 3.49
CA ASP A 25 -7.85 -5.56 4.23
C ASP A 25 -6.64 -5.56 3.29
N HIS A 26 -5.91 -4.46 3.35
CA HIS A 26 -4.71 -4.27 2.55
C HIS A 26 -3.81 -3.28 3.25
N LEU A 27 -2.56 -3.22 2.81
CA LEU A 27 -1.62 -2.25 3.35
C LEU A 27 -1.70 -0.98 2.51
N SER A 28 -1.94 0.13 3.18
CA SER A 28 -1.90 1.45 2.54
C SER A 28 -0.84 2.28 3.24
N VAL A 29 0.14 2.76 2.48
CA VAL A 29 1.28 3.48 3.04
C VAL A 29 1.38 4.84 2.36
N THR A 30 1.56 5.86 3.17
CA THR A 30 1.84 7.21 2.68
C THR A 30 3.03 7.73 3.47
N LYS A 31 4.07 8.18 2.76
CA LYS A 31 5.26 8.72 3.39
C LYS A 31 5.63 10.02 2.72
N THR A 32 5.72 11.06 3.54
CA THR A 32 6.29 12.34 3.11
C THR A 32 7.74 12.38 3.62
N TRP A 33 8.66 12.46 2.67
CA TRP A 33 10.08 12.46 3.02
C TRP A 33 10.48 13.84 3.55
N GLY A 34 11.21 13.81 4.64
CA GLY A 34 11.57 15.04 5.32
C GLY A 34 12.97 15.51 4.99
N TYR A 35 13.34 16.50 5.73
CA TYR A 35 14.63 17.18 5.59
C TYR A 35 15.79 16.19 5.76
N GLY A 36 16.76 16.28 4.86
CA GLY A 36 17.93 15.42 4.91
C GLY A 36 17.81 14.14 4.08
N SER A 37 16.63 13.89 3.51
CA SER A 37 16.41 12.75 2.65
C SER A 37 16.75 13.10 1.19
N PRO A 38 17.23 12.12 0.37
CA PRO A 38 17.43 12.39 -1.06
C PRO A 38 16.16 12.80 -1.78
N THR A 39 14.99 12.43 -1.23
CA THR A 39 13.68 12.76 -1.80
C THR A 39 12.95 13.78 -0.94
N ASP A 40 13.70 14.70 -0.35
CA ASP A 40 13.14 15.75 0.51
C ASP A 40 11.99 16.48 -0.19
N GLY A 41 10.86 16.56 0.50
CA GLY A 41 9.67 17.21 -0.01
C GLY A 41 8.76 16.34 -0.87
N ASP A 42 9.20 15.14 -1.25
CA ASP A 42 8.38 14.23 -2.04
C ASP A 42 7.46 13.43 -1.13
N THR A 43 6.27 13.14 -1.65
CA THR A 43 5.32 12.27 -0.96
C THR A 43 5.13 11.02 -1.81
N HIS A 44 5.35 9.87 -1.21
CA HIS A 44 5.14 8.59 -1.86
C HIS A 44 4.03 7.83 -1.17
N SER A 45 3.13 7.27 -1.95
CA SER A 45 2.06 6.44 -1.41
C SER A 45 1.85 5.23 -2.30
N PHE A 46 1.48 4.13 -1.68
CA PHE A 46 1.21 2.91 -2.41
C PHE A 46 0.31 2.00 -1.60
N ASP A 47 -0.30 1.04 -2.30
CA ASP A 47 -1.15 0.04 -1.69
C ASP A 47 -0.61 -1.34 -2.05
N LEU A 48 -0.66 -2.26 -1.11
CA LEU A 48 -0.27 -3.65 -1.31
C LEU A 48 -1.40 -4.56 -0.86
N CYS A 49 -1.68 -5.59 -1.66
CA CYS A 49 -2.61 -6.62 -1.21
C CYS A 49 -1.96 -7.44 -0.10
N ILE A 50 -2.78 -8.16 0.65
CA ILE A 50 -2.28 -8.91 1.81
C ILE A 50 -1.21 -9.93 1.41
N GLU A 51 -1.34 -10.52 0.23
CA GLU A 51 -0.37 -11.48 -0.26
C GLU A 51 0.99 -10.83 -0.50
N CYS A 52 1.00 -9.68 -1.17
CA CYS A 52 2.25 -8.95 -1.41
C CYS A 52 2.87 -8.42 -0.12
N TYR A 53 2.03 -7.99 0.81
CA TYR A 53 2.50 -7.56 2.12
C TYR A 53 3.17 -8.72 2.86
N THR A 54 2.53 -9.87 2.87
CA THR A 54 3.06 -11.06 3.54
C THR A 54 4.41 -11.47 2.95
N ASP A 55 4.51 -11.44 1.62
CA ASP A 55 5.78 -11.74 0.96
C ASP A 55 6.87 -10.73 1.30
N MET A 56 6.49 -9.45 1.40
CA MET A 56 7.45 -8.40 1.70
C MET A 56 8.05 -8.57 3.09
N ILE A 57 7.22 -8.83 4.09
CA ILE A 57 7.72 -8.94 5.46
C ILE A 57 8.59 -10.16 5.68
N LYS A 58 8.48 -11.17 4.82
CA LYS A 58 9.36 -12.34 4.89
C LYS A 58 10.80 -12.00 4.56
N THR A 59 11.02 -10.89 3.87
CA THR A 59 12.37 -10.46 3.50
C THR A 59 13.00 -9.57 4.55
N PHE A 60 12.28 -9.26 5.61
CA PHE A 60 12.80 -8.41 6.67
C PHE A 60 13.82 -9.17 7.51
N GLU A 61 14.94 -8.53 7.78
CA GLU A 61 15.96 -9.12 8.67
C GLU A 61 15.47 -9.14 10.11
N ILE A 62 14.68 -8.15 10.48
CA ILE A 62 14.03 -8.09 11.81
C ILE A 62 12.55 -8.36 11.59
N PRO A 63 12.06 -9.53 11.97
CA PRO A 63 10.64 -9.87 11.75
C PRO A 63 9.69 -8.96 12.51
N VAL A 64 8.53 -8.77 11.89
CA VAL A 64 7.44 -8.03 12.52
C VAL A 64 6.46 -8.97 13.17
#